data_1c53514facc29235c15656c570ab4127
#
_entry.id   1c53514facc29235c15656c570ab4127
#
_cell.length_a   1.000
_cell.length_b   1.000
_cell.length_c   1.000
_cell.angle_alpha   90.00
_cell.angle_beta   90.00
_cell.angle_gamma   90.00
#
_symmetry.space_group_name_H-M   'P 1'
#
loop_
_entity.id
_entity.type
_entity.pdbx_description
1 polymer ?
#
loop_
_entity_poly.entity_id
_entity_poly.type
_entity_poly.pdbx_seq_one_letter_code
_entity_poly.pdbx_strand_id
1 'polypeptide(L)'
;ANEVWTPAMTVESVIVAENGDLVRNYQPTYDMKIEFIGDSITSAQTVGVEYGNSYAVRTADALHAEFNVISRSGQGLYLNSGLGNCEGLYEDLYRRTVYEGEKDYTGGFDADVVVLNIGTNDGGNVEKLSSDKEKQTAYVNTFDRLYGEMLDKIHEANPRAAIVCVLGQMGANPLLVEKIQSNVES
;
A
#
# COMPACT_ATOMS: atom_id res chain seq x y z
N ALA A 1 -6.03 13.37 -14.86
CA ALA A 1 -6.90 12.41 -14.18
C ALA A 1 -7.31 13.02 -12.86
N ASN A 2 -8.60 13.13 -12.60
CA ASN A 2 -9.06 13.56 -11.28
C ASN A 2 -8.86 12.37 -10.36
N GLU A 3 -8.03 12.55 -9.33
CA GLU A 3 -8.02 11.61 -8.22
C GLU A 3 -9.45 11.52 -7.69
N VAL A 4 -9.99 10.33 -7.67
CA VAL A 4 -11.32 10.12 -7.07
C VAL A 4 -11.12 10.08 -5.57
N TRP A 5 -11.19 11.24 -4.94
CA TRP A 5 -11.18 11.38 -3.48
C TRP A 5 -12.53 11.00 -2.86
N THR A 6 -13.34 10.24 -3.58
CA THR A 6 -14.62 9.76 -3.04
C THR A 6 -14.38 8.52 -2.19
N PRO A 7 -14.82 8.51 -0.96
CA PRO A 7 -14.41 7.51 0.04
C PRO A 7 -14.93 6.10 -0.21
N ALA A 8 -15.88 5.89 -1.11
CA ALA A 8 -16.40 4.56 -1.38
C ALA A 8 -17.11 4.47 -2.75
N MET A 9 -16.92 3.34 -3.40
CA MET A 9 -17.77 2.93 -4.52
C MET A 9 -18.79 1.91 -4.00
N THR A 10 -20.08 2.24 -4.18
CA THR A 10 -21.16 1.32 -3.85
C THR A 10 -21.71 0.69 -5.12
N VAL A 11 -21.74 -0.62 -5.16
CA VAL A 11 -22.40 -1.38 -6.24
C VAL A 11 -23.84 -1.63 -5.81
N GLU A 12 -24.80 -0.93 -6.44
CA GLU A 12 -26.22 -1.06 -6.12
C GLU A 12 -26.87 -2.26 -6.81
N SER A 13 -26.43 -2.57 -8.03
CA SER A 13 -26.98 -3.68 -8.79
C SER A 13 -26.01 -4.20 -9.84
N VAL A 14 -26.19 -5.45 -10.23
CA VAL A 14 -25.54 -6.08 -11.37
C VAL A 14 -26.63 -6.47 -12.37
N ILE A 15 -26.57 -5.91 -13.58
CA ILE A 15 -27.54 -6.20 -14.64
C ILE A 15 -26.91 -7.21 -15.59
N VAL A 16 -27.57 -8.35 -15.76
CA VAL A 16 -27.19 -9.40 -16.71
C VAL A 16 -28.10 -9.37 -17.94
N ALA A 17 -27.69 -9.97 -19.04
CA ALA A 17 -28.53 -10.15 -20.22
C ALA A 17 -29.79 -10.97 -19.89
N GLU A 18 -30.84 -10.84 -20.71
CA GLU A 18 -32.17 -11.48 -20.49
C GLU A 18 -32.10 -13.00 -20.21
N ASN A 19 -31.13 -13.67 -20.82
CA ASN A 19 -30.87 -15.11 -20.59
C ASN A 19 -29.57 -15.36 -19.80
N GLY A 20 -29.03 -14.32 -19.15
CA GLY A 20 -27.86 -14.42 -18.32
C GLY A 20 -28.22 -14.87 -16.90
N ASP A 21 -27.30 -15.54 -16.25
CA ASP A 21 -27.41 -15.89 -14.83
C ASP A 21 -26.12 -15.56 -14.10
N LEU A 22 -26.21 -15.35 -12.80
CA LEU A 22 -25.04 -15.15 -11.94
C LEU A 22 -24.61 -16.52 -11.39
N VAL A 23 -23.37 -16.87 -11.66
CA VAL A 23 -22.76 -18.07 -11.06
C VAL A 23 -22.61 -17.83 -9.56
N ARG A 24 -23.40 -18.52 -8.77
CA ARG A 24 -23.29 -18.48 -7.30
C ARG A 24 -22.11 -19.34 -6.85
N ASN A 25 -21.38 -18.81 -5.87
CA ASN A 25 -20.24 -19.51 -5.28
C ASN A 25 -19.13 -19.85 -6.28
N TYR A 26 -18.97 -19.03 -7.33
CA TYR A 26 -17.78 -19.14 -8.19
C TYR A 26 -16.54 -18.90 -7.36
N GLN A 27 -15.65 -19.86 -7.33
CA GLN A 27 -14.35 -19.78 -6.68
C GLN A 27 -13.31 -19.86 -7.79
N PRO A 28 -12.73 -18.72 -8.22
CA PRO A 28 -11.59 -18.76 -9.13
C PRO A 28 -10.44 -19.50 -8.44
N THR A 29 -9.74 -20.34 -9.19
CA THR A 29 -8.53 -21.00 -8.70
C THR A 29 -7.34 -20.12 -9.02
N TYR A 30 -6.70 -19.60 -8.00
CA TYR A 30 -5.44 -18.88 -8.12
C TYR A 30 -4.31 -19.71 -7.52
N ASP A 31 -3.08 -19.46 -7.98
CA ASP A 31 -1.90 -20.18 -7.52
C ASP A 31 -1.38 -19.61 -6.19
N MET A 32 -1.68 -18.32 -5.93
CA MET A 32 -1.29 -17.61 -4.71
C MET A 32 -2.15 -16.38 -4.49
N LYS A 33 -1.97 -15.75 -3.31
CA LYS A 33 -2.62 -14.48 -2.93
C LYS A 33 -1.57 -13.44 -2.63
N ILE A 34 -1.68 -12.26 -3.25
CA ILE A 34 -0.74 -11.16 -3.07
C ILE A 34 -1.47 -9.91 -2.57
N GLU A 35 -1.04 -9.36 -1.45
CA GLU A 35 -1.51 -8.05 -0.96
C GLU A 35 -0.48 -6.98 -1.29
N PHE A 36 -0.91 -5.89 -1.91
CA PHE A 36 -0.06 -4.75 -2.26
C PHE A 36 -0.44 -3.55 -1.41
N ILE A 37 0.52 -3.04 -0.64
CA ILE A 37 0.34 -1.89 0.26
C ILE A 37 1.26 -0.77 -0.22
N GLY A 38 0.72 0.46 -0.37
CA GLY A 38 1.58 1.55 -0.80
C GLY A 38 0.91 2.89 -1.05
N ASP A 39 1.62 3.72 -1.80
CA ASP A 39 1.24 5.09 -2.12
C ASP A 39 0.68 5.24 -3.56
N SER A 40 0.90 6.41 -4.19
CA SER A 40 0.47 6.71 -5.55
C SER A 40 1.03 5.76 -6.62
N ILE A 41 2.19 5.18 -6.39
CA ILE A 41 2.80 4.21 -7.32
C ILE A 41 1.96 2.93 -7.32
N THR A 42 1.55 2.47 -6.15
CA THR A 42 0.69 1.30 -5.99
C THR A 42 -0.74 1.56 -6.46
N SER A 43 -1.25 2.80 -6.27
CA SER A 43 -2.55 3.25 -6.80
C SER A 43 -2.57 3.42 -8.31
N ALA A 44 -1.44 3.27 -9.02
CA ALA A 44 -1.31 3.52 -10.45
C ALA A 44 -1.64 4.95 -10.88
N GLN A 45 -1.38 5.94 -10.03
CA GLN A 45 -1.62 7.34 -10.37
C GLN A 45 -0.86 7.71 -11.64
N THR A 46 -1.55 8.36 -12.59
CA THR A 46 -1.01 8.81 -13.90
C THR A 46 -0.65 7.73 -14.91
N VAL A 47 -1.01 6.47 -14.72
CA VAL A 47 -0.68 5.37 -15.66
C VAL A 47 -1.75 5.16 -16.74
N GLY A 48 -2.53 6.16 -17.08
CA GLY A 48 -3.38 6.23 -18.27
C GLY A 48 -4.63 5.36 -18.29
N VAL A 49 -4.57 4.06 -18.10
CA VAL A 49 -5.72 3.19 -17.81
C VAL A 49 -5.53 2.72 -16.39
N GLU A 50 -6.18 3.43 -15.51
CA GLU A 50 -6.04 3.28 -14.08
C GLU A 50 -6.25 1.83 -13.66
N TYR A 51 -5.56 1.42 -12.65
CA TYR A 51 -5.55 0.06 -12.08
C TYR A 51 -5.09 -1.05 -13.03
N GLY A 52 -5.70 -1.23 -14.20
CA GLY A 52 -5.36 -2.32 -15.12
C GLY A 52 -3.92 -2.34 -15.63
N ASN A 53 -3.23 -1.18 -15.56
CA ASN A 53 -1.82 -1.05 -15.91
C ASN A 53 -0.90 -0.87 -14.69
N SER A 54 -1.45 -0.96 -13.46
CA SER A 54 -0.60 -0.91 -12.26
C SER A 54 0.37 -2.08 -12.22
N TYR A 55 1.53 -1.86 -11.59
CA TYR A 55 2.45 -2.97 -11.38
C TYR A 55 1.80 -4.10 -10.55
N ALA A 56 0.93 -3.73 -9.60
CA ALA A 56 0.23 -4.69 -8.75
C ALA A 56 -0.64 -5.65 -9.58
N VAL A 57 -1.53 -5.10 -10.43
CA VAL A 57 -2.40 -5.92 -11.28
C VAL A 57 -1.58 -6.75 -12.26
N ARG A 58 -0.59 -6.14 -12.93
CA ARG A 58 0.25 -6.86 -13.90
C ARG A 58 1.08 -7.98 -13.27
N THR A 59 1.55 -7.77 -12.03
CA THR A 59 2.25 -8.82 -11.29
C THR A 59 1.30 -9.96 -10.91
N ALA A 60 0.11 -9.62 -10.41
CA ALA A 60 -0.90 -10.60 -10.07
C ALA A 60 -1.33 -11.43 -11.29
N ASP A 61 -1.60 -10.77 -12.43
CA ASP A 61 -1.93 -11.47 -13.69
C ASP A 61 -0.80 -12.40 -14.14
N ALA A 62 0.45 -11.92 -14.11
CA ALA A 62 1.61 -12.70 -14.55
C ALA A 62 1.88 -13.92 -13.66
N LEU A 63 1.51 -13.85 -12.38
CA LEU A 63 1.66 -14.92 -11.40
C LEU A 63 0.38 -15.74 -11.19
N HIS A 64 -0.69 -15.46 -11.93
CA HIS A 64 -2.02 -16.06 -11.74
C HIS A 64 -2.47 -15.98 -10.27
N ALA A 65 -2.32 -14.78 -9.68
CA ALA A 65 -2.59 -14.54 -8.28
C ALA A 65 -3.93 -13.81 -8.04
N GLU A 66 -4.63 -14.21 -6.99
CA GLU A 66 -5.64 -13.36 -6.37
C GLU A 66 -4.93 -12.18 -5.70
N PHE A 67 -5.48 -10.97 -5.81
CA PHE A 67 -4.80 -9.80 -5.25
C PHE A 67 -5.72 -8.86 -4.51
N ASN A 68 -5.14 -8.19 -3.51
CA ASN A 68 -5.72 -7.05 -2.80
C ASN A 68 -4.78 -5.86 -2.90
N VAL A 69 -5.33 -4.65 -3.05
CA VAL A 69 -4.54 -3.41 -3.13
C VAL A 69 -5.04 -2.42 -2.09
N ILE A 70 -4.15 -2.04 -1.19
CA ILE A 70 -4.37 -1.05 -0.14
C ILE A 70 -3.41 0.11 -0.40
N SER A 71 -3.90 1.17 -1.04
CA SER A 71 -3.03 2.26 -1.46
C SER A 71 -3.75 3.59 -1.55
N ARG A 72 -2.98 4.67 -1.34
CA ARG A 72 -3.46 6.05 -1.46
C ARG A 72 -2.37 6.97 -1.97
N SER A 73 -2.72 7.84 -2.89
CA SER A 73 -1.81 8.86 -3.40
C SER A 73 -1.36 9.83 -2.29
N GLY A 74 -0.07 10.16 -2.28
CA GLY A 74 0.52 11.04 -1.26
C GLY A 74 0.77 10.40 0.10
N GLN A 75 0.40 9.13 0.29
CA GLN A 75 0.58 8.42 1.56
C GLN A 75 2.06 8.29 1.92
N GLY A 76 2.41 8.68 3.13
CA GLY A 76 3.69 8.39 3.78
C GLY A 76 3.54 7.31 4.85
N LEU A 77 4.66 6.81 5.31
CA LEU A 77 4.70 5.95 6.50
C LEU A 77 4.60 6.77 7.78
N TYR A 78 5.33 7.89 7.84
CA TYR A 78 5.36 8.80 8.99
C TYR A 78 4.54 10.07 8.73
N LEU A 79 4.84 10.81 7.66
CA LEU A 79 4.08 11.98 7.25
C LEU A 79 3.72 11.87 5.76
N ASN A 80 2.53 12.34 5.42
CA ASN A 80 2.09 12.41 4.05
C ASN A 80 2.94 13.38 3.21
N SER A 81 2.83 13.31 1.90
CA SER A 81 3.55 14.18 0.97
C SER A 81 3.48 15.64 1.40
N GLY A 82 4.62 16.34 1.40
CA GLY A 82 4.71 17.74 1.78
C GLY A 82 4.70 18.00 3.28
N LEU A 83 5.09 17.04 4.12
CA LEU A 83 5.00 17.08 5.59
C LEU A 83 3.54 17.16 6.08
N GLY A 84 2.62 16.63 5.29
CA GLY A 84 1.20 16.57 5.64
C GLY A 84 0.94 15.63 6.81
N ASN A 85 -0.10 15.91 7.58
CA ASN A 85 -0.49 15.07 8.71
C ASN A 85 -0.80 13.64 8.28
N CYS A 86 -0.39 12.68 9.11
CA CYS A 86 -0.60 11.27 8.97
C CYS A 86 -0.63 10.66 10.37
N GLU A 87 -1.59 9.78 10.62
CA GLU A 87 -1.61 8.99 11.87
C GLU A 87 -0.71 7.75 11.78
N GLY A 88 -0.01 7.61 10.65
CA GLY A 88 0.79 6.46 10.26
C GLY A 88 0.08 5.58 9.23
N LEU A 89 0.85 4.89 8.41
CA LEU A 89 0.32 4.05 7.33
C LEU A 89 -0.70 3.01 7.83
N TYR A 90 -0.43 2.42 8.99
CA TYR A 90 -1.30 1.43 9.59
C TYR A 90 -2.66 2.03 9.96
N GLU A 91 -2.67 3.16 10.67
CA GLU A 91 -3.88 3.80 11.16
C GLU A 91 -4.69 4.47 10.05
N ASP A 92 -4.00 5.13 9.11
CA ASP A 92 -4.66 5.86 8.03
C ASP A 92 -5.23 4.94 6.95
N LEU A 93 -4.58 3.80 6.70
CA LEU A 93 -4.85 3.03 5.50
C LEU A 93 -5.00 1.52 5.76
N TYR A 94 -3.98 0.86 6.33
CA TYR A 94 -3.93 -0.60 6.37
C TYR A 94 -5.04 -1.23 7.19
N ARG A 95 -5.36 -0.68 8.34
CA ARG A 95 -6.42 -1.21 9.21
C ARG A 95 -7.84 -0.78 8.82
N ARG A 96 -8.01 0.02 7.78
CA ARG A 96 -9.32 0.58 7.42
C ARG A 96 -9.91 -0.05 6.17
N THR A 97 -11.22 -0.28 6.17
CA THR A 97 -11.96 -0.72 4.98
C THR A 97 -12.22 0.42 4.01
N VAL A 98 -12.26 1.65 4.52
CA VAL A 98 -12.48 2.87 3.75
C VAL A 98 -11.60 3.97 4.34
N TYR A 99 -10.91 4.72 3.49
CA TYR A 99 -10.13 5.87 3.93
C TYR A 99 -11.03 6.86 4.70
N GLU A 100 -10.54 7.34 5.85
CA GLU A 100 -11.30 8.14 6.80
C GLU A 100 -12.58 7.46 7.36
N GLY A 101 -12.77 6.18 7.09
CA GLY A 101 -13.88 5.41 7.64
C GLY A 101 -13.59 4.95 9.08
N GLU A 102 -14.69 4.71 9.83
CA GLU A 102 -14.60 4.21 11.21
C GLU A 102 -14.48 2.68 11.31
N LYS A 103 -14.68 1.97 10.19
CA LYS A 103 -14.67 0.51 10.18
C LYS A 103 -13.26 -0.02 10.02
N ASP A 104 -12.86 -0.83 10.96
CA ASP A 104 -11.62 -1.57 10.87
C ASP A 104 -11.69 -2.63 9.78
N TYR A 105 -10.61 -2.77 9.03
CA TYR A 105 -10.39 -3.93 8.19
C TYR A 105 -10.08 -5.12 9.10
N THR A 106 -10.96 -6.09 9.09
CA THR A 106 -10.83 -7.26 9.99
C THR A 106 -9.93 -8.34 9.41
N GLY A 107 -9.25 -8.05 8.32
CA GLY A 107 -8.40 -9.03 7.63
C GLY A 107 -9.23 -10.05 6.84
N GLY A 108 -8.63 -11.22 6.60
CA GLY A 108 -9.30 -12.33 5.91
C GLY A 108 -8.87 -12.50 4.46
N PHE A 109 -7.93 -11.69 3.97
CA PHE A 109 -7.33 -11.97 2.66
C PHE A 109 -6.36 -13.15 2.74
N ASP A 110 -5.65 -13.31 3.89
CA ASP A 110 -4.71 -14.42 4.15
C ASP A 110 -3.68 -14.55 3.01
N ALA A 111 -2.90 -13.49 2.84
CA ALA A 111 -1.92 -13.38 1.76
C ALA A 111 -0.78 -14.39 1.90
N ASP A 112 -0.29 -14.90 0.76
CA ASP A 112 0.96 -15.67 0.68
C ASP A 112 2.17 -14.73 0.54
N VAL A 113 1.95 -13.56 -0.08
CA VAL A 113 2.95 -12.50 -0.26
C VAL A 113 2.33 -11.14 0.04
N VAL A 114 3.04 -10.32 0.81
CA VAL A 114 2.69 -8.91 1.00
C VAL A 114 3.80 -8.04 0.41
N VAL A 115 3.44 -7.17 -0.52
CA VAL A 115 4.35 -6.20 -1.13
C VAL A 115 4.14 -4.83 -0.48
N LEU A 116 5.12 -4.39 0.32
CA LEU A 116 5.12 -3.07 0.96
C LEU A 116 5.95 -2.09 0.13
N ASN A 117 5.28 -1.22 -0.62
CA ASN A 117 5.90 -0.19 -1.47
C ASN A 117 5.60 1.20 -0.92
N ILE A 118 6.36 1.62 0.07
CA ILE A 118 6.17 2.87 0.82
C ILE A 118 7.51 3.54 1.12
N GLY A 119 7.49 4.86 1.31
CA GLY A 119 8.68 5.65 1.63
C GLY A 119 9.06 6.70 0.57
N THR A 120 8.43 6.69 -0.60
CA THR A 120 8.67 7.71 -1.65
C THR A 120 8.30 9.11 -1.14
N ASN A 121 7.14 9.26 -0.52
CA ASN A 121 6.69 10.54 0.04
C ASN A 121 7.52 10.95 1.26
N ASP A 122 7.91 9.98 2.10
CA ASP A 122 8.83 10.21 3.22
C ASP A 122 10.20 10.66 2.72
N GLY A 123 10.71 10.08 1.64
CA GLY A 123 11.98 10.50 1.00
C GLY A 123 11.95 11.96 0.56
N GLY A 124 10.87 12.39 -0.08
CA GLY A 124 10.65 13.79 -0.43
C GLY A 124 10.56 14.72 0.79
N ASN A 125 9.99 14.25 1.90
CA ASN A 125 9.96 15.00 3.16
C ASN A 125 11.36 15.11 3.79
N VAL A 126 12.15 14.03 3.78
CA VAL A 126 13.55 14.03 4.24
C VAL A 126 14.40 15.03 3.44
N GLU A 127 14.21 15.13 2.13
CA GLU A 127 14.88 16.09 1.27
C GLU A 127 14.51 17.53 1.62
N LYS A 128 13.25 17.83 1.88
CA LYS A 128 12.79 19.16 2.34
C LYS A 128 13.43 19.59 3.66
N LEU A 129 13.78 18.63 4.50
CA LEU A 129 14.44 18.87 5.79
C LEU A 129 15.97 18.94 5.68
N SER A 130 16.55 18.84 4.48
CA SER A 130 18.01 18.74 4.26
C SER A 130 18.83 19.92 4.82
N SER A 131 18.24 21.10 4.96
CA SER A 131 18.86 22.29 5.57
C SER A 131 18.85 22.28 7.11
N ASP A 132 18.04 21.41 7.74
CA ASP A 132 17.93 21.25 9.20
C ASP A 132 18.27 19.80 9.55
N LYS A 133 19.55 19.55 9.83
CA LYS A 133 20.06 18.19 10.07
C LYS A 133 19.48 17.52 11.31
N GLU A 134 19.10 18.28 12.32
CA GLU A 134 18.47 17.74 13.52
C GLU A 134 17.07 17.20 13.18
N LYS A 135 16.24 18.00 12.51
CA LYS A 135 14.91 17.56 12.08
C LYS A 135 14.97 16.42 11.06
N GLN A 136 15.92 16.47 10.13
CA GLN A 136 16.13 15.40 9.15
C GLN A 136 16.43 14.07 9.86
N THR A 137 17.37 14.09 10.82
CA THR A 137 17.76 12.90 11.58
C THR A 137 16.59 12.39 12.44
N ALA A 138 15.87 13.29 13.10
CA ALA A 138 14.69 12.92 13.88
C ALA A 138 13.60 12.27 13.01
N TYR A 139 13.39 12.80 11.78
CA TYR A 139 12.46 12.21 10.82
C TYR A 139 12.87 10.77 10.44
N VAL A 140 14.12 10.59 10.05
CA VAL A 140 14.66 9.28 9.64
C VAL A 140 14.57 8.24 10.77
N ASN A 141 14.87 8.63 12.00
CA ASN A 141 14.75 7.74 13.17
C ASN A 141 13.28 7.37 13.45
N THR A 142 12.35 8.31 13.26
CA THR A 142 10.91 8.03 13.40
C THR A 142 10.43 7.09 12.31
N PHE A 143 10.83 7.33 11.05
CA PHE A 143 10.54 6.44 9.93
C PHE A 143 11.05 5.01 10.19
N ASP A 144 12.30 4.87 10.64
CA ASP A 144 12.94 3.59 10.97
C ASP A 144 12.10 2.77 11.94
N ARG A 145 11.75 3.36 13.09
CA ARG A 145 10.88 2.72 14.08
C ARG A 145 9.50 2.34 13.52
N LEU A 146 8.83 3.26 12.82
CA LEU A 146 7.51 3.01 12.23
C LEU A 146 7.55 1.94 11.13
N TYR A 147 8.68 1.81 10.43
CA TYR A 147 8.85 0.77 9.41
C TYR A 147 8.88 -0.62 10.04
N GLY A 148 9.65 -0.79 11.11
CA GLY A 148 9.66 -2.04 11.89
C GLY A 148 8.28 -2.36 12.46
N GLU A 149 7.61 -1.39 13.09
CA GLU A 149 6.25 -1.58 13.60
C GLU A 149 5.25 -1.97 12.50
N MET A 150 5.40 -1.43 11.29
CA MET A 150 4.55 -1.80 10.16
C MET A 150 4.80 -3.24 9.68
N LEU A 151 6.07 -3.68 9.65
CA LEU A 151 6.41 -5.07 9.32
C LEU A 151 5.80 -6.04 10.34
N ASP A 152 5.88 -5.71 11.63
CA ASP A 152 5.26 -6.50 12.70
C ASP A 152 3.74 -6.62 12.49
N LYS A 153 3.05 -5.51 12.16
CA LYS A 153 1.61 -5.50 11.90
C LYS A 153 1.22 -6.33 10.66
N ILE A 154 2.02 -6.27 9.61
CA ILE A 154 1.82 -7.11 8.43
C ILE A 154 2.00 -8.58 8.79
N HIS A 155 3.04 -8.91 9.55
CA HIS A 155 3.30 -10.28 9.98
C HIS A 155 2.21 -10.82 10.92
N GLU A 156 1.72 -10.01 11.85
CA GLU A 156 0.58 -10.36 12.71
C GLU A 156 -0.68 -10.69 11.89
N ALA A 157 -0.95 -9.88 10.86
CA ALA A 157 -2.13 -10.08 9.99
C ALA A 157 -1.97 -11.25 9.01
N ASN A 158 -0.75 -11.52 8.56
CA ASN A 158 -0.41 -12.53 7.57
C ASN A 158 0.81 -13.36 8.03
N PRO A 159 0.68 -14.21 9.05
CA PRO A 159 1.84 -14.85 9.72
C PRO A 159 2.62 -15.83 8.85
N ARG A 160 2.08 -16.22 7.70
CA ARG A 160 2.74 -17.13 6.74
C ARG A 160 3.25 -16.42 5.49
N ALA A 161 2.91 -15.13 5.32
CA ALA A 161 3.27 -14.39 4.12
C ALA A 161 4.77 -14.06 4.07
N ALA A 162 5.33 -14.13 2.87
CA ALA A 162 6.59 -13.48 2.59
C ALA A 162 6.35 -11.97 2.43
N ILE A 163 7.14 -11.14 3.12
CA ILE A 163 7.04 -9.68 2.99
C ILE A 163 8.12 -9.18 2.04
N VAL A 164 7.71 -8.50 0.97
CA VAL A 164 8.61 -7.91 -0.03
C VAL A 164 8.60 -6.40 0.11
N CYS A 165 9.70 -5.85 0.60
CA CYS A 165 9.88 -4.41 0.77
C CYS A 165 10.40 -3.78 -0.53
N VAL A 166 9.71 -2.77 -1.05
CA VAL A 166 10.03 -2.11 -2.32
C VAL A 166 10.14 -0.61 -2.13
N LEU A 167 11.19 -0.02 -2.64
CA LEU A 167 11.37 1.44 -2.74
C LEU A 167 12.26 1.75 -3.96
N GLY A 168 11.98 2.84 -4.66
CA GLY A 168 12.92 3.34 -5.65
C GLY A 168 12.39 3.68 -7.04
N GLN A 169 11.14 3.38 -7.38
CA GLN A 169 10.61 3.61 -8.73
C GLN A 169 10.61 5.09 -9.17
N MET A 170 10.50 6.01 -8.22
CA MET A 170 10.57 7.46 -8.44
C MET A 170 11.79 8.11 -7.75
N GLY A 171 12.82 7.33 -7.46
CA GLY A 171 13.99 7.75 -6.70
C GLY A 171 13.87 7.33 -5.22
N ALA A 172 14.89 6.65 -4.73
CA ALA A 172 14.97 6.23 -3.34
C ALA A 172 15.87 7.18 -2.56
N ASN A 173 15.38 7.70 -1.43
CA ASN A 173 16.24 8.45 -0.52
C ASN A 173 17.21 7.49 0.18
N PRO A 174 18.55 7.69 0.07
CA PRO A 174 19.54 6.74 0.59
C PRO A 174 19.43 6.49 2.10
N LEU A 175 19.05 7.52 2.88
CA LEU A 175 18.89 7.40 4.34
C LEU A 175 17.72 6.45 4.69
N LEU A 176 16.65 6.46 3.90
CA LEU A 176 15.52 5.56 4.12
C LEU A 176 15.80 4.15 3.60
N VAL A 177 16.54 4.01 2.51
CA VAL A 177 16.98 2.69 2.00
C VAL A 177 17.77 1.93 3.06
N GLU A 178 18.75 2.61 3.70
CA GLU A 178 19.55 2.01 4.78
C GLU A 178 18.65 1.50 5.93
N LYS A 179 17.65 2.28 6.32
CA LYS A 179 16.71 1.91 7.39
C LYS A 179 15.82 0.73 7.02
N ILE A 180 15.29 0.72 5.80
CA ILE A 180 14.49 -0.40 5.29
C ILE A 180 15.33 -1.68 5.27
N GLN A 181 16.55 -1.63 4.75
CA GLN A 181 17.44 -2.79 4.73
C GLN A 181 17.72 -3.32 6.13
N SER A 182 18.04 -2.43 7.09
CA SER A 182 18.27 -2.83 8.48
C SER A 182 17.05 -3.51 9.12
N ASN A 183 15.85 -3.04 8.84
CA ASN A 183 14.61 -3.65 9.36
C ASN A 183 14.30 -5.01 8.72
N VAL A 184 14.70 -5.23 7.48
CA VAL A 184 14.46 -6.52 6.78
C VAL A 184 15.46 -7.58 7.23
N GLU A 185 16.65 -7.18 7.69
CA GLU A 185 17.73 -8.08 8.14
C GLU A 185 17.63 -8.44 9.64
N SER A 186 16.77 -7.75 10.41
CA SER A 186 16.60 -7.94 11.85
C SER A 186 15.60 -9.05 12.17
#